data_b4bb280028d60e7391c68e8c33f1ec02
#
_entry.id   b4bb280028d60e7391c68e8c33f1ec02
#
_cell.length_a   1.000
_cell.length_b   1.000
_cell.length_c   1.000
_cell.angle_alpha   90.00
_cell.angle_beta   90.00
_cell.angle_gamma   90.00
#
_symmetry.space_group_name_H-M   'P 1'
#
loop_
_entity.id
_entity.type
_entity.pdbx_description
1 polymer ?
#
loop_
_entity_poly.entity_id
_entity_poly.type
_entity_poly.pdbx_seq_one_letter_code
_entity_poly.pdbx_strand_id
1 'polypeptide(L)'
;HRSRWKPGAWTDDTDMMLCIADAIIKDKSVNLISIAQNFKDWACGIPMGIGRHTFNVLHIGDYVEKPFDVSKLIWEMSGKRIASNGGLMRTSVVGLLSTNVEKNAADICRLTHYDPRCVASCVIVSRLIHSLVYTSSPLTYVQIKDIACRYDERIDSFIELSKNNDIRTL
;
A
#
# COMPACT_ATOMS: atom_id res chain seq x y z
N HIS A 1 -4.29 4.24 27.38
CA HIS A 1 -3.53 5.17 26.53
C HIS A 1 -4.42 6.35 26.18
N ARG A 2 -4.15 7.53 26.72
CA ARG A 2 -4.81 8.76 26.24
C ARG A 2 -4.20 9.09 24.88
N SER A 3 -5.00 9.05 23.84
CA SER A 3 -4.62 9.48 22.51
C SER A 3 -4.10 10.93 22.57
N ARG A 4 -2.96 11.20 21.95
CA ARG A 4 -2.42 12.57 21.83
C ARG A 4 -3.19 13.40 20.81
N TRP A 5 -4.11 12.79 20.09
CA TRP A 5 -4.83 13.39 18.98
C TRP A 5 -6.26 13.76 19.37
N LYS A 6 -6.78 14.79 18.74
CA LYS A 6 -8.16 15.25 18.95
C LYS A 6 -9.14 14.20 18.40
N PRO A 7 -10.33 14.05 18.99
CA PRO A 7 -11.39 13.23 18.40
C PRO A 7 -11.66 13.65 16.95
N GLY A 8 -11.77 12.67 16.04
CA GLY A 8 -11.96 12.89 14.61
C GLY A 8 -10.66 13.14 13.82
N ALA A 9 -9.50 13.20 14.46
CA ALA A 9 -8.23 13.24 13.76
C ALA A 9 -7.92 11.87 13.12
N TRP A 10 -7.31 11.88 11.93
CA TRP A 10 -6.79 10.70 11.24
C TRP A 10 -5.27 10.78 11.11
N THR A 11 -4.64 9.69 10.70
CA THR A 11 -3.19 9.56 10.63
C THR A 11 -2.72 9.27 9.20
N ASP A 12 -1.47 8.85 9.08
CA ASP A 12 -0.81 8.51 7.79
C ASP A 12 -1.60 7.54 6.91
N ASP A 13 -2.38 6.65 7.50
CA ASP A 13 -3.27 5.73 6.74
C ASP A 13 -4.20 6.51 5.79
N THR A 14 -4.93 7.46 6.35
CA THR A 14 -5.89 8.28 5.58
C THR A 14 -5.17 9.33 4.73
N ASP A 15 -4.16 10.02 5.28
CA ASP A 15 -3.43 11.04 4.54
C ASP A 15 -2.82 10.49 3.26
N MET A 16 -2.14 9.34 3.34
CA MET A 16 -1.50 8.73 2.18
C MET A 16 -2.52 8.16 1.18
N MET A 17 -3.67 7.67 1.66
CA MET A 17 -4.78 7.28 0.78
C MET A 17 -5.31 8.49 0.00
N LEU A 18 -5.49 9.64 0.67
CA LEU A 18 -5.92 10.88 0.03
C LEU A 18 -4.87 11.40 -0.97
N CYS A 19 -3.58 11.30 -0.69
CA CYS A 19 -2.52 11.62 -1.64
C CYS A 19 -2.67 10.85 -2.98
N ILE A 20 -3.05 9.57 -2.91
CA ILE A 20 -3.33 8.75 -4.10
C ILE A 20 -4.60 9.24 -4.80
N ALA A 21 -5.69 9.40 -4.04
CA ALA A 21 -6.97 9.81 -4.59
C ALA A 21 -6.88 11.18 -5.29
N ASP A 22 -6.29 12.17 -4.65
CA ASP A 22 -6.14 13.53 -5.17
C ASP A 22 -5.33 13.56 -6.46
N ALA A 23 -4.22 12.80 -6.53
CA ALA A 23 -3.44 12.69 -7.77
C ALA A 23 -4.27 12.09 -8.91
N ILE A 24 -5.02 11.01 -8.65
CA ILE A 24 -5.87 10.35 -9.66
C ILE A 24 -7.00 11.29 -10.13
N ILE A 25 -7.65 11.99 -9.21
CA ILE A 25 -8.73 12.94 -9.52
C ILE A 25 -8.21 14.11 -10.36
N LYS A 26 -7.06 14.67 -9.98
CA LYS A 26 -6.42 15.79 -10.68
C LYS A 26 -5.99 15.41 -12.09
N ASP A 27 -5.30 14.29 -12.23
CA ASP A 27 -4.70 13.86 -13.51
C ASP A 27 -5.70 13.05 -14.37
N LYS A 28 -6.87 12.68 -13.81
CA LYS A 28 -7.87 11.80 -14.42
C LYS A 28 -7.30 10.45 -14.88
N SER A 29 -6.20 10.06 -14.29
CA SER A 29 -5.45 8.83 -14.57
C SER A 29 -4.50 8.51 -13.43
N VAL A 30 -3.99 7.27 -13.39
CA VAL A 30 -2.93 6.91 -12.45
C VAL A 30 -1.59 7.41 -12.97
N ASN A 31 -1.10 8.49 -12.37
CA ASN A 31 0.22 9.05 -12.63
C ASN A 31 1.12 8.83 -11.40
N LEU A 32 2.06 7.91 -11.52
CA LEU A 32 2.92 7.50 -10.41
C LEU A 32 3.83 8.63 -9.90
N ILE A 33 4.26 9.53 -10.78
CA ILE A 33 5.10 10.68 -10.39
C ILE A 33 4.27 11.69 -9.60
N SER A 34 3.03 11.97 -10.02
CA SER A 34 2.13 12.84 -9.26
C SER A 34 1.82 12.27 -7.87
N ILE A 35 1.61 10.95 -7.77
CA ILE A 35 1.40 10.28 -6.48
C ILE A 35 2.67 10.37 -5.61
N ALA A 36 3.85 10.12 -6.19
CA ALA A 36 5.11 10.22 -5.48
C ALA A 36 5.37 11.65 -4.98
N GLN A 37 5.05 12.67 -5.80
CA GLN A 37 5.13 14.07 -5.38
C GLN A 37 4.20 14.36 -4.20
N ASN A 38 2.94 13.94 -4.26
CA ASN A 38 1.99 14.12 -3.16
C ASN A 38 2.49 13.44 -1.86
N PHE A 39 3.09 12.26 -1.95
CA PHE A 39 3.70 11.59 -0.79
C PHE A 39 4.88 12.38 -0.23
N LYS A 40 5.72 12.93 -1.11
CA LYS A 40 6.87 13.76 -0.71
C LYS A 40 6.40 15.03 0.01
N ASP A 41 5.45 15.74 -0.57
CA ASP A 41 4.90 16.98 -0.03
C ASP A 41 4.24 16.75 1.34
N TRP A 42 3.45 15.67 1.46
CA TRP A 42 2.88 15.26 2.73
C TRP A 42 3.95 14.96 3.79
N ALA A 43 4.99 14.21 3.44
CA ALA A 43 6.05 13.83 4.37
C ALA A 43 6.92 15.04 4.81
N CYS A 44 7.07 16.05 3.94
CA CYS A 44 7.77 17.30 4.25
C CYS A 44 6.91 18.29 5.06
N GLY A 45 5.61 18.05 5.18
CA GLY A 45 4.69 18.80 6.03
C GLY A 45 4.82 18.43 7.52
N ILE A 46 3.71 18.46 8.22
CA ILE A 46 3.62 18.04 9.64
C ILE A 46 2.64 16.85 9.74
N PRO A 47 3.03 15.66 9.27
CA PRO A 47 2.15 14.51 9.32
C PRO A 47 1.88 14.09 10.77
N MET A 48 0.64 13.67 11.07
CA MET A 48 0.23 13.16 12.38
C MET A 48 0.73 11.74 12.67
N GLY A 49 1.74 11.32 12.00
CA GLY A 49 2.39 10.02 12.10
C GLY A 49 3.08 9.71 10.78
N ILE A 50 4.19 9.04 10.85
CA ILE A 50 4.88 8.49 9.69
C ILE A 50 5.70 7.28 10.13
N GLY A 51 5.52 6.16 9.46
CA GLY A 51 6.30 4.96 9.73
C GLY A 51 7.77 5.16 9.34
N ARG A 52 8.71 4.61 10.13
CA ARG A 52 10.15 4.77 9.91
C ARG A 52 10.58 4.40 8.49
N HIS A 53 10.05 3.30 7.94
CA HIS A 53 10.39 2.89 6.57
C HIS A 53 9.92 3.92 5.54
N THR A 54 8.66 4.36 5.63
CA THR A 54 8.09 5.39 4.77
C THR A 54 8.89 6.68 4.86
N PHE A 55 9.23 7.11 6.08
CA PHE A 55 10.08 8.27 6.31
C PHE A 55 11.43 8.15 5.59
N ASN A 56 12.12 7.04 5.75
CA ASN A 56 13.43 6.82 5.13
C ASN A 56 13.37 6.89 3.61
N VAL A 57 12.34 6.32 2.98
CA VAL A 57 12.17 6.36 1.52
C VAL A 57 11.86 7.78 1.05
N LEU A 58 10.88 8.44 1.66
CA LEU A 58 10.38 9.73 1.20
C LEU A 58 11.37 10.89 1.41
N HIS A 59 12.36 10.75 2.31
CA HIS A 59 13.35 11.79 2.58
C HIS A 59 14.63 11.68 1.73
N ILE A 60 14.74 10.67 0.85
CA ILE A 60 15.82 10.64 -0.16
C ILE A 60 15.62 11.79 -1.16
N GLY A 61 16.72 12.42 -1.57
CA GLY A 61 16.69 13.65 -2.38
C GLY A 61 15.98 13.46 -3.73
N ASP A 62 16.34 12.42 -4.47
CA ASP A 62 15.84 12.10 -5.81
C ASP A 62 14.64 11.13 -5.81
N TYR A 63 13.92 11.03 -4.69
CA TYR A 63 12.78 10.12 -4.55
C TYR A 63 11.72 10.33 -5.64
N VAL A 64 11.34 11.56 -5.93
CA VAL A 64 10.26 11.85 -6.89
C VAL A 64 10.65 11.48 -8.31
N GLU A 65 11.90 11.71 -8.67
CA GLU A 65 12.45 11.39 -10.00
C GLU A 65 12.60 9.87 -10.21
N LYS A 66 12.94 9.13 -9.15
CA LYS A 66 13.26 7.70 -9.20
C LYS A 66 12.63 6.91 -8.06
N PRO A 67 11.31 6.96 -7.87
CA PRO A 67 10.66 6.40 -6.68
C PRO A 67 10.87 4.88 -6.53
N PHE A 68 10.87 4.14 -7.62
CA PHE A 68 11.10 2.70 -7.59
C PHE A 68 12.54 2.33 -7.21
N ASP A 69 13.52 3.06 -7.75
CA ASP A 69 14.93 2.80 -7.47
C ASP A 69 15.24 3.09 -6.00
N VAL A 70 14.73 4.22 -5.50
CA VAL A 70 14.88 4.62 -4.09
C VAL A 70 14.22 3.61 -3.15
N SER A 71 12.98 3.24 -3.41
CA SER A 71 12.26 2.26 -2.62
C SER A 71 12.95 0.90 -2.60
N LYS A 72 13.43 0.45 -3.76
CA LYS A 72 14.19 -0.79 -3.91
C LYS A 72 15.50 -0.74 -3.14
N LEU A 73 16.27 0.35 -3.27
CA LEU A 73 17.53 0.54 -2.57
C LEU A 73 17.35 0.43 -1.05
N ILE A 74 16.39 1.15 -0.48
CA ILE A 74 16.12 1.12 0.96
C ILE A 74 15.72 -0.28 1.43
N TRP A 75 14.92 -1.01 0.63
CA TRP A 75 14.56 -2.38 0.92
C TRP A 75 15.80 -3.31 0.88
N GLU A 76 16.66 -3.19 -0.12
CA GLU A 76 17.89 -3.96 -0.25
C GLU A 76 18.87 -3.68 0.92
N MET A 77 19.05 -2.40 1.29
CA MET A 77 19.87 -2.00 2.44
C MET A 77 19.35 -2.56 3.78
N SER A 78 18.05 -2.82 3.88
CA SER A 78 17.46 -3.50 5.03
C SER A 78 17.74 -5.02 5.09
N GLY A 79 18.50 -5.55 4.14
CA GLY A 79 18.68 -6.98 3.93
C GLY A 79 17.40 -7.68 3.46
N LYS A 80 16.52 -6.96 2.74
CA LYS A 80 15.24 -7.47 2.19
C LYS A 80 14.27 -7.98 3.27
N ARG A 81 14.33 -7.39 4.47
CA ARG A 81 13.56 -7.86 5.64
C ARG A 81 12.33 -7.00 5.95
N ILE A 82 12.29 -5.76 5.46
CA ILE A 82 11.22 -4.83 5.82
C ILE A 82 9.99 -5.09 4.93
N ALA A 83 8.92 -5.56 5.56
CA ALA A 83 7.59 -5.73 4.98
C ALA A 83 6.54 -5.10 5.89
N SER A 84 6.61 -3.77 6.08
CA SER A 84 5.67 -3.04 6.91
C SER A 84 4.36 -2.77 6.18
N ASN A 85 3.28 -2.47 6.93
CA ASN A 85 1.94 -2.27 6.37
C ASN A 85 1.72 -0.92 5.67
N GLY A 86 2.71 -0.02 5.66
CA GLY A 86 2.56 1.33 5.12
C GLY A 86 2.19 1.42 3.63
N GLY A 87 2.42 0.35 2.86
CA GLY A 87 1.87 0.23 1.50
C GLY A 87 0.39 -0.15 1.53
N LEU A 88 0.02 -1.13 2.37
CA LEU A 88 -1.32 -1.73 2.42
C LEU A 88 -2.38 -0.76 2.96
N MET A 89 -2.08 -0.04 4.04
CA MET A 89 -3.02 0.83 4.74
C MET A 89 -3.69 1.89 3.86
N ARG A 90 -3.03 2.30 2.76
CA ARG A 90 -3.46 3.37 1.85
C ARG A 90 -4.01 2.88 0.50
N THR A 91 -3.98 1.56 0.25
CA THR A 91 -4.23 1.01 -1.10
C THR A 91 -5.72 0.85 -1.43
N SER A 92 -6.61 0.99 -0.45
CA SER A 92 -8.06 0.75 -0.62
C SER A 92 -8.67 1.54 -1.78
N VAL A 93 -8.27 2.79 -1.97
CA VAL A 93 -8.76 3.67 -3.06
C VAL A 93 -8.44 3.12 -4.45
N VAL A 94 -7.37 2.33 -4.60
CA VAL A 94 -6.99 1.71 -5.88
C VAL A 94 -8.01 0.66 -6.32
N GLY A 95 -8.67 0.02 -5.36
CA GLY A 95 -9.76 -0.93 -5.65
C GLY A 95 -11.00 -0.28 -6.27
N LEU A 96 -11.14 1.04 -6.20
CA LEU A 96 -12.23 1.79 -6.83
C LEU A 96 -11.99 2.11 -8.31
N LEU A 97 -10.81 1.85 -8.84
CA LEU A 97 -10.52 2.02 -10.27
C LEU A 97 -11.28 0.99 -11.10
N SER A 98 -11.77 1.42 -12.27
CA SER A 98 -12.51 0.53 -13.18
C SER A 98 -11.62 -0.48 -13.91
N THR A 99 -10.32 -0.18 -14.08
CA THR A 99 -9.38 -1.00 -14.85
C THR A 99 -7.98 -1.00 -14.22
N ASN A 100 -7.17 -1.97 -14.64
CA ASN A 100 -5.76 -2.08 -14.26
C ASN A 100 -5.47 -2.11 -12.74
N VAL A 101 -6.44 -2.54 -11.94
CA VAL A 101 -6.36 -2.50 -10.46
C VAL A 101 -5.12 -3.22 -9.95
N GLU A 102 -4.83 -4.42 -10.44
CA GLU A 102 -3.68 -5.21 -10.00
C GLU A 102 -2.35 -4.50 -10.29
N LYS A 103 -2.17 -4.04 -11.54
CA LYS A 103 -0.97 -3.31 -11.93
C LYS A 103 -0.80 -2.04 -11.12
N ASN A 104 -1.85 -1.25 -10.99
CA ASN A 104 -1.81 0.01 -10.26
C ASN A 104 -1.54 -0.19 -8.77
N ALA A 105 -2.14 -1.20 -8.14
CA ALA A 105 -1.88 -1.52 -6.74
C ALA A 105 -0.41 -1.94 -6.51
N ALA A 106 0.13 -2.76 -7.41
CA ALA A 106 1.52 -3.19 -7.35
C ALA A 106 2.49 -2.00 -7.51
N ASP A 107 2.26 -1.14 -8.49
CA ASP A 107 3.14 -0.01 -8.78
C ASP A 107 3.05 1.06 -7.69
N ILE A 108 1.85 1.42 -7.21
CA ILE A 108 1.66 2.38 -6.11
C ILE A 108 2.27 1.85 -4.80
N CYS A 109 2.19 0.55 -4.53
CA CYS A 109 2.88 -0.04 -3.39
C CYS A 109 4.39 0.17 -3.49
N ARG A 110 4.98 -0.13 -4.66
CA ARG A 110 6.42 -0.03 -4.91
C ARG A 110 6.98 1.39 -4.85
N LEU A 111 6.14 2.42 -4.89
CA LEU A 111 6.61 3.80 -4.66
C LEU A 111 7.34 3.95 -3.31
N THR A 112 7.00 3.13 -2.31
CA THR A 112 7.67 3.16 -1.00
C THR A 112 7.97 1.78 -0.42
N HIS A 113 7.21 0.73 -0.79
CA HIS A 113 7.30 -0.62 -0.22
C HIS A 113 7.60 -1.62 -1.33
N TYR A 114 8.88 -1.96 -1.48
CA TYR A 114 9.34 -2.80 -2.59
C TYR A 114 9.26 -4.31 -2.28
N ASP A 115 9.08 -4.69 -1.00
CA ASP A 115 8.99 -6.11 -0.60
C ASP A 115 7.80 -6.80 -1.30
N PRO A 116 8.03 -7.96 -1.96
CA PRO A 116 6.98 -8.67 -2.68
C PRO A 116 5.76 -9.02 -1.82
N ARG A 117 5.94 -9.24 -0.51
CA ARG A 117 4.84 -9.49 0.43
C ARG A 117 3.93 -8.25 0.56
N CYS A 118 4.51 -7.06 0.63
CA CYS A 118 3.74 -5.81 0.64
C CYS A 118 2.97 -5.65 -0.66
N VAL A 119 3.61 -5.90 -1.80
CA VAL A 119 2.98 -5.81 -3.12
C VAL A 119 1.82 -6.78 -3.24
N ALA A 120 2.02 -8.05 -2.88
CA ALA A 120 0.96 -9.07 -2.89
C ALA A 120 -0.24 -8.64 -2.03
N SER A 121 0.01 -8.17 -0.81
CA SER A 121 -1.05 -7.71 0.09
C SER A 121 -1.85 -6.53 -0.48
N CYS A 122 -1.16 -5.54 -1.06
CA CYS A 122 -1.83 -4.41 -1.72
C CYS A 122 -2.69 -4.86 -2.90
N VAL A 123 -2.19 -5.76 -3.73
CA VAL A 123 -2.93 -6.30 -4.87
C VAL A 123 -4.16 -7.08 -4.41
N ILE A 124 -4.02 -7.96 -3.42
CA ILE A 124 -5.13 -8.76 -2.87
C ILE A 124 -6.23 -7.84 -2.36
N VAL A 125 -5.90 -6.86 -1.50
CA VAL A 125 -6.90 -5.95 -0.92
C VAL A 125 -7.57 -5.08 -1.98
N SER A 126 -6.80 -4.52 -2.92
CA SER A 126 -7.37 -3.72 -4.01
C SER A 126 -8.29 -4.56 -4.90
N ARG A 127 -7.93 -5.81 -5.21
CA ARG A 127 -8.75 -6.73 -5.98
C ARG A 127 -10.03 -7.17 -5.24
N LEU A 128 -9.94 -7.38 -3.93
CA LEU A 128 -11.10 -7.67 -3.08
C LEU A 128 -12.10 -6.51 -3.10
N ILE A 129 -11.62 -5.27 -2.89
CA ILE A 129 -12.46 -4.09 -2.93
C ILE A 129 -13.10 -3.93 -4.31
N HIS A 130 -12.30 -4.06 -5.37
CA HIS A 130 -12.80 -3.97 -6.75
C HIS A 130 -13.90 -5.00 -7.03
N SER A 131 -13.69 -6.25 -6.65
CA SER A 131 -14.66 -7.32 -6.84
C SER A 131 -15.98 -7.02 -6.11
N LEU A 132 -15.90 -6.57 -4.85
CA LEU A 132 -17.08 -6.21 -4.07
C LEU A 132 -17.85 -5.02 -4.67
N VAL A 133 -17.13 -3.99 -5.15
CA VAL A 133 -17.75 -2.77 -5.70
C VAL A 133 -18.38 -3.02 -7.07
N TYR A 134 -17.70 -3.76 -7.96
CA TYR A 134 -18.13 -3.88 -9.35
C TYR A 134 -18.90 -5.17 -9.65
N THR A 135 -18.73 -6.22 -8.86
CA THR A 135 -19.42 -7.50 -9.08
C THR A 135 -20.29 -7.96 -7.93
N SER A 136 -20.29 -7.22 -6.81
CA SER A 136 -20.98 -7.58 -5.56
C SER A 136 -20.60 -8.96 -5.01
N SER A 137 -19.46 -9.49 -5.43
CA SER A 137 -18.98 -10.84 -5.06
C SER A 137 -17.54 -10.74 -4.55
N PRO A 138 -17.22 -11.29 -3.39
CA PRO A 138 -15.84 -11.35 -2.92
C PRO A 138 -15.02 -12.31 -3.79
N LEU A 139 -13.70 -12.09 -3.83
CA LEU A 139 -12.77 -13.07 -4.40
C LEU A 139 -12.86 -14.38 -3.61
N THR A 140 -12.81 -15.49 -4.32
CA THR A 140 -12.68 -16.80 -3.69
C THR A 140 -11.28 -16.99 -3.11
N TYR A 141 -11.18 -17.89 -2.14
CA TYR A 141 -9.90 -18.25 -1.54
C TYR A 141 -8.85 -18.69 -2.59
N VAL A 142 -9.27 -19.45 -3.59
CA VAL A 142 -8.39 -19.89 -4.69
C VAL A 142 -7.85 -18.70 -5.48
N GLN A 143 -8.68 -17.71 -5.79
CA GLN A 143 -8.26 -16.52 -6.50
C GLN A 143 -7.28 -15.67 -5.66
N ILE A 144 -7.51 -15.55 -4.34
CA ILE A 144 -6.60 -14.84 -3.44
C ILE A 144 -5.24 -15.54 -3.40
N LYS A 145 -5.23 -16.86 -3.27
CA LYS A 145 -4.01 -17.68 -3.28
C LYS A 145 -3.25 -17.56 -4.60
N ASP A 146 -3.94 -17.62 -5.72
CA ASP A 146 -3.33 -17.44 -7.05
C ASP A 146 -2.64 -16.07 -7.18
N ILE A 147 -3.29 -15.00 -6.74
CA ILE A 147 -2.68 -13.67 -6.70
C ILE A 147 -1.44 -13.68 -5.82
N ALA A 148 -1.53 -14.22 -4.61
CA ALA A 148 -0.42 -14.26 -3.65
C ALA A 148 0.82 -14.96 -4.23
N CYS A 149 0.64 -16.16 -4.76
CA CYS A 149 1.74 -16.99 -5.28
C CYS A 149 2.48 -16.35 -6.47
N ARG A 150 1.80 -15.49 -7.24
CA ARG A 150 2.47 -14.75 -8.34
C ARG A 150 3.49 -13.71 -7.86
N TYR A 151 3.36 -13.26 -6.62
CA TYR A 151 4.26 -12.24 -6.04
C TYR A 151 5.23 -12.84 -5.02
N ASP A 152 4.74 -13.66 -4.08
CA ASP A 152 5.57 -14.23 -3.02
C ASP A 152 4.88 -15.44 -2.37
N GLU A 153 5.49 -16.60 -2.49
CA GLU A 153 4.95 -17.86 -1.93
C GLU A 153 4.78 -17.83 -0.41
N ARG A 154 5.54 -17.00 0.30
CA ARG A 154 5.43 -16.85 1.76
C ARG A 154 4.07 -16.32 2.19
N ILE A 155 3.33 -15.64 1.31
CA ILE A 155 1.98 -15.15 1.60
C ILE A 155 0.99 -16.30 1.81
N ASP A 156 1.22 -17.46 1.21
CA ASP A 156 0.32 -18.61 1.33
C ASP A 156 0.09 -19.01 2.78
N SER A 157 1.14 -19.03 3.59
CA SER A 157 1.03 -19.35 5.03
C SER A 157 0.15 -18.34 5.78
N PHE A 158 0.21 -17.06 5.45
CA PHE A 158 -0.64 -16.03 6.07
C PHE A 158 -2.10 -16.18 5.62
N ILE A 159 -2.33 -16.55 4.35
CA ILE A 159 -3.68 -16.82 3.84
C ILE A 159 -4.27 -18.04 4.55
N GLU A 160 -3.49 -19.11 4.76
CA GLU A 160 -3.95 -20.27 5.53
C GLU A 160 -4.30 -19.88 6.98
N LEU A 161 -3.46 -19.08 7.64
CA LEU A 161 -3.74 -18.57 8.99
C LEU A 161 -5.03 -17.73 9.04
N SER A 162 -5.37 -17.00 7.98
CA SER A 162 -6.58 -16.17 7.94
C SER A 162 -7.88 -16.97 8.00
N LYS A 163 -7.85 -18.28 7.79
CA LYS A 163 -8.99 -19.18 8.00
C LYS A 163 -9.31 -19.39 9.48
N ASN A 164 -8.36 -19.08 10.35
CA ASN A 164 -8.57 -19.17 11.78
C ASN A 164 -9.42 -17.98 12.27
N ASN A 165 -10.55 -18.28 12.89
CA ASN A 165 -11.46 -17.27 13.40
C ASN A 165 -11.00 -16.63 14.73
N ASP A 166 -9.95 -17.14 15.35
CA ASP A 166 -9.41 -16.59 16.59
C ASP A 166 -8.09 -15.86 16.34
N ILE A 167 -8.17 -14.53 16.22
CA ILE A 167 -7.02 -13.65 15.99
C ILE A 167 -5.94 -13.76 17.10
N ARG A 168 -6.31 -14.28 18.29
CA ARG A 168 -5.35 -14.44 19.38
C ARG A 168 -4.41 -15.63 19.18
N THR A 169 -4.66 -16.47 18.19
CA THR A 169 -3.88 -17.66 17.87
C THR A 169 -3.01 -17.45 16.60
N LEU A 170 -3.02 -16.22 16.03
CA LEU A 170 -2.17 -15.79 14.91
C LEU A 170 -0.83 -15.17 15.42
#